data_83c45192a0ec983daddfa8d861978ca2
#
_entry.id   83c45192a0ec983daddfa8d861978ca2
#
_cell.length_a   1.000
_cell.length_b   1.000
_cell.length_c   1.000
_cell.angle_alpha   90.00
_cell.angle_beta   90.00
_cell.angle_gamma   90.00
#
_symmetry.space_group_name_H-M   'P 1'
#
loop_
_entity.id
_entity.type
_entity.pdbx_description
1 polymer ?
#
loop_
_entity_poly.entity_id
_entity_poly.type
_entity_poly.pdbx_seq_one_letter_code
_entity_poly.pdbx_strand_id
1 'polypeptide(L)'
;MRVGLVCPFSLDVPGGVQAHVMELAAELMRRGHEVRVLAPASQTLALPPWVTSSGDSVPIPYNGSVARLNFGAVVARRARRWLEAGDFDLIHVHEPIAPNVGLLVLQAATGPVVATFHAAMDRSLARELLAGAAGPLMERITARIAVSEEARRTLVRFHGGDAVVIPNGVDVAAFARAPRDDPRFAGTPQAPTIGFLGRLDEPRKGLAVLADAVPRVLKAVPGARFLIAGRGRAEEARRDLAPHGGRVVFLGGISDEDKAAMLASATCYVAPQTGGESFGIVLVEAMAAGTRIIASDLAAFSDVLGAGRYGALFRTGDGADLARVVVDALADEAGAQRRREAAEAAVGRYDWSVVADEILDVYDMALSTAHTRVSPAWSRPTIVGRLRGVLEDRDRD
;
A
#
# COMPACT_ATOMS: atom_id res chain seq x y z
N MET A 1 25.15 4.60 -6.30
CA MET A 1 25.08 3.97 -4.97
C MET A 1 24.69 2.52 -5.10
N ARG A 2 25.11 1.66 -4.15
CA ARG A 2 24.59 0.31 -3.96
C ARG A 2 23.57 0.34 -2.82
N VAL A 3 22.28 0.14 -3.17
CA VAL A 3 21.14 0.25 -2.25
C VAL A 3 20.55 -1.11 -1.98
N GLY A 4 20.44 -1.47 -0.70
CA GLY A 4 19.72 -2.66 -0.27
C GLY A 4 18.30 -2.31 0.17
N LEU A 5 17.27 -2.76 -0.56
CA LEU A 5 15.88 -2.59 -0.19
C LEU A 5 15.35 -3.82 0.53
N VAL A 6 14.57 -3.64 1.59
CA VAL A 6 14.00 -4.75 2.36
C VAL A 6 12.48 -4.64 2.39
N CYS A 7 11.82 -5.60 1.71
CA CYS A 7 10.36 -5.72 1.72
C CYS A 7 9.92 -6.62 2.88
N PRO A 8 9.00 -6.17 3.74
CA PRO A 8 8.54 -6.95 4.89
C PRO A 8 7.59 -8.09 4.52
N PHE A 9 6.87 -7.95 3.40
CA PHE A 9 5.78 -8.82 2.99
C PHE A 9 6.17 -9.73 1.83
N SER A 10 5.55 -10.91 1.77
CA SER A 10 5.80 -11.91 0.73
C SER A 10 5.40 -11.42 -0.65
N LEU A 11 6.29 -11.64 -1.62
CA LEU A 11 6.04 -11.37 -3.04
C LEU A 11 5.10 -12.40 -3.70
N ASP A 12 4.76 -13.51 -3.02
CA ASP A 12 3.77 -14.48 -3.51
C ASP A 12 2.35 -13.91 -3.62
N VAL A 13 2.08 -12.82 -2.91
CA VAL A 13 0.77 -12.17 -2.89
C VAL A 13 0.95 -10.67 -3.19
N PRO A 14 0.23 -10.14 -4.19
CA PRO A 14 0.30 -8.71 -4.49
C PRO A 14 -0.21 -7.86 -3.33
N GLY A 15 0.43 -6.72 -3.12
CA GLY A 15 0.06 -5.72 -2.11
C GLY A 15 0.77 -4.39 -2.35
N GLY A 16 0.24 -3.30 -1.79
CA GLY A 16 0.73 -1.95 -2.03
C GLY A 16 2.20 -1.74 -1.62
N VAL A 17 2.63 -2.32 -0.49
CA VAL A 17 4.02 -2.18 -0.03
C VAL A 17 4.99 -2.97 -0.92
N GLN A 18 4.59 -4.18 -1.37
CA GLN A 18 5.39 -4.98 -2.30
C GLN A 18 5.55 -4.26 -3.63
N ALA A 19 4.46 -3.74 -4.21
CA ALA A 19 4.50 -2.94 -5.43
C ALA A 19 5.42 -1.72 -5.27
N HIS A 20 5.23 -0.94 -4.19
CA HIS A 20 6.08 0.22 -3.90
C HIS A 20 7.57 -0.13 -3.85
N VAL A 21 7.96 -1.23 -3.16
CA VAL A 21 9.38 -1.63 -3.06
C VAL A 21 9.94 -2.05 -4.41
N MET A 22 9.16 -2.81 -5.20
CA MET A 22 9.60 -3.30 -6.50
C MET A 22 9.69 -2.18 -7.54
N GLU A 23 8.75 -1.25 -7.54
CA GLU A 23 8.74 -0.09 -8.43
C GLU A 23 9.85 0.92 -8.06
N LEU A 24 10.07 1.17 -6.76
CA LEU A 24 11.21 1.96 -6.28
C LEU A 24 12.53 1.34 -6.72
N ALA A 25 12.68 0.01 -6.60
CA ALA A 25 13.89 -0.68 -7.05
C ALA A 25 14.12 -0.47 -8.56
N ALA A 26 13.07 -0.63 -9.37
CA ALA A 26 13.14 -0.43 -10.80
C ALA A 26 13.51 1.02 -11.16
N GLU A 27 12.92 2.00 -10.48
CA GLU A 27 13.21 3.41 -10.71
C GLU A 27 14.64 3.78 -10.32
N LEU A 28 15.14 3.31 -9.17
CA LEU A 28 16.52 3.53 -8.76
C LEU A 28 17.52 2.88 -9.74
N MET A 29 17.24 1.68 -10.25
CA MET A 29 18.07 1.05 -11.29
C MET A 29 18.04 1.83 -12.60
N ARG A 30 16.88 2.36 -13.01
CA ARG A 30 16.75 3.22 -14.20
C ARG A 30 17.61 4.49 -14.08
N ARG A 31 17.83 4.97 -12.85
CA ARG A 31 18.72 6.12 -12.54
C ARG A 31 20.19 5.75 -12.40
N GLY A 32 20.56 4.47 -12.65
CA GLY A 32 21.95 4.01 -12.64
C GLY A 32 22.46 3.60 -11.24
N HIS A 33 21.58 3.37 -10.26
CA HIS A 33 21.97 2.78 -8.98
C HIS A 33 21.99 1.26 -9.05
N GLU A 34 22.89 0.61 -8.31
CA GLU A 34 22.88 -0.83 -8.08
C GLU A 34 21.88 -1.13 -6.95
N VAL A 35 20.84 -1.92 -7.24
CA VAL A 35 19.82 -2.23 -6.26
C VAL A 35 19.69 -3.74 -6.06
N ARG A 36 19.59 -4.18 -4.81
CA ARG A 36 19.22 -5.54 -4.43
C ARG A 36 18.08 -5.50 -3.43
N VAL A 37 17.09 -6.36 -3.65
CA VAL A 37 15.91 -6.48 -2.77
C VAL A 37 15.99 -7.77 -1.98
N LEU A 38 15.70 -7.71 -0.68
CA LEU A 38 15.45 -8.87 0.18
C LEU A 38 13.97 -8.91 0.56
N ALA A 39 13.29 -10.00 0.26
CA ALA A 39 11.85 -10.17 0.54
C ALA A 39 11.52 -11.62 0.86
N PRO A 40 10.45 -11.89 1.65
CA PRO A 40 9.86 -13.22 1.72
C PRO A 40 9.31 -13.63 0.34
N ALA A 41 9.62 -14.83 -0.09
CA ALA A 41 9.10 -15.41 -1.32
C ALA A 41 9.29 -16.92 -1.30
N SER A 42 8.32 -17.67 -1.86
CA SER A 42 8.42 -19.12 -2.02
C SER A 42 9.50 -19.49 -3.06
N GLN A 43 10.01 -20.70 -2.96
CA GLN A 43 11.01 -21.21 -3.90
C GLN A 43 10.43 -21.43 -5.32
N THR A 44 9.10 -21.48 -5.44
CA THR A 44 8.40 -21.69 -6.72
C THR A 44 8.14 -20.38 -7.47
N LEU A 45 8.29 -19.22 -6.81
CA LEU A 45 8.12 -17.92 -7.45
C LEU A 45 9.37 -17.57 -8.26
N ALA A 46 9.20 -17.31 -9.56
CA ALA A 46 10.27 -16.78 -10.39
C ALA A 46 10.57 -15.32 -9.97
N LEU A 47 11.74 -15.11 -9.40
CA LEU A 47 12.18 -13.79 -8.94
C LEU A 47 13.15 -13.15 -9.95
N PRO A 48 13.10 -11.83 -10.13
CA PRO A 48 14.14 -11.10 -10.84
C PRO A 48 15.53 -11.33 -10.21
N PRO A 49 16.62 -11.28 -10.99
CA PRO A 49 17.96 -11.61 -10.51
C PRO A 49 18.49 -10.68 -9.39
N TRP A 50 17.89 -9.50 -9.26
CA TRP A 50 18.20 -8.52 -8.22
C TRP A 50 17.36 -8.71 -6.94
N VAL A 51 16.45 -9.70 -6.90
CA VAL A 51 15.65 -10.05 -5.73
C VAL A 51 16.16 -11.32 -5.09
N THR A 52 16.40 -11.29 -3.78
CA THR A 52 16.80 -12.44 -2.96
C THR A 52 15.64 -12.84 -2.05
N SER A 53 15.25 -14.12 -2.09
CA SER A 53 14.26 -14.66 -1.14
C SER A 53 14.85 -14.81 0.26
N SER A 54 14.18 -14.23 1.24
CA SER A 54 14.47 -14.50 2.66
C SER A 54 13.84 -15.81 3.16
N GLY A 55 13.00 -16.45 2.35
CA GLY A 55 12.32 -17.74 2.61
C GLY A 55 10.81 -17.62 2.59
N ASP A 56 10.16 -18.76 2.81
CA ASP A 56 8.70 -18.85 2.83
C ASP A 56 8.10 -17.99 3.94
N SER A 57 6.89 -17.53 3.72
CA SER A 57 6.13 -16.69 4.65
C SER A 57 4.99 -17.46 5.30
N VAL A 58 4.60 -17.01 6.51
CA VAL A 58 3.39 -17.47 7.19
C VAL A 58 2.33 -16.36 7.21
N PRO A 59 1.05 -16.70 7.07
CA PRO A 59 -0.03 -15.72 7.17
C PRO A 59 -0.25 -15.32 8.64
N ILE A 60 -0.25 -14.02 8.91
CA ILE A 60 -0.48 -13.44 10.24
C ILE A 60 -1.58 -12.37 10.11
N PRO A 61 -2.64 -12.38 10.93
CA PRO A 61 -3.61 -11.30 10.97
C PRO A 61 -2.92 -9.98 11.34
N TYR A 62 -3.12 -8.95 10.52
CA TYR A 62 -2.48 -7.66 10.70
C TYR A 62 -3.37 -6.53 10.17
N ASN A 63 -3.75 -5.59 11.02
CA ASN A 63 -4.52 -4.39 10.66
C ASN A 63 -5.77 -4.67 9.80
N GLY A 64 -6.59 -5.64 10.21
CA GLY A 64 -7.81 -6.03 9.48
C GLY A 64 -7.58 -6.74 8.14
N SER A 65 -6.34 -7.17 7.87
CA SER A 65 -5.91 -7.94 6.72
C SER A 65 -5.07 -9.14 7.16
N VAL A 66 -4.54 -9.90 6.20
CA VAL A 66 -3.57 -10.98 6.45
C VAL A 66 -2.22 -10.59 5.84
N ALA A 67 -1.26 -10.27 6.71
CA ALA A 67 0.13 -10.07 6.32
C ALA A 67 0.83 -11.42 6.18
N ARG A 68 1.61 -11.60 5.12
CA ARG A 68 2.48 -12.78 4.95
C ARG A 68 3.91 -12.38 5.27
N LEU A 69 4.34 -12.77 6.47
CA LEU A 69 5.65 -12.41 7.04
C LEU A 69 6.53 -13.64 7.21
N ASN A 70 7.85 -13.41 7.31
CA ASN A 70 8.77 -14.44 7.80
C ASN A 70 9.70 -13.87 8.86
N PHE A 71 10.07 -14.71 9.82
CA PHE A 71 10.91 -14.34 10.95
C PHE A 71 11.63 -15.58 11.50
N GLY A 72 12.70 -15.39 12.27
CA GLY A 72 13.41 -16.47 12.97
C GLY A 72 14.85 -16.67 12.53
N ALA A 73 15.52 -17.68 13.10
CA ALA A 73 16.98 -17.88 12.98
C ALA A 73 17.44 -18.14 11.54
N VAL A 74 16.64 -18.84 10.74
CA VAL A 74 16.99 -19.12 9.34
C VAL A 74 16.92 -17.83 8.51
N VAL A 75 15.87 -17.04 8.71
CA VAL A 75 15.68 -15.74 8.05
C VAL A 75 16.79 -14.78 8.46
N ALA A 76 17.13 -14.72 9.75
CA ALA A 76 18.24 -13.91 10.26
C ALA A 76 19.59 -14.26 9.61
N ARG A 77 19.86 -15.56 9.41
CA ARG A 77 21.07 -16.03 8.72
C ARG A 77 21.10 -15.62 7.25
N ARG A 78 19.95 -15.72 6.55
CA ARG A 78 19.83 -15.29 5.16
C ARG A 78 20.00 -13.77 5.02
N ALA A 79 19.38 -13.00 5.91
CA ALA A 79 19.52 -11.54 5.97
C ALA A 79 20.99 -11.12 6.17
N ARG A 80 21.73 -11.79 7.09
CA ARG A 80 23.18 -11.52 7.28
C ARG A 80 23.99 -11.80 6.03
N ARG A 81 23.80 -12.98 5.40
CA ARG A 81 24.52 -13.32 4.16
C ARG A 81 24.22 -12.32 3.04
N TRP A 82 22.97 -11.85 2.96
CA TRP A 82 22.60 -10.84 1.99
C TRP A 82 23.29 -9.49 2.25
N LEU A 83 23.39 -9.07 3.52
CA LEU A 83 24.14 -7.88 3.92
C LEU A 83 25.63 -8.01 3.60
N GLU A 84 26.24 -9.17 3.92
CA GLU A 84 27.67 -9.46 3.65
C GLU A 84 27.97 -9.45 2.14
N ALA A 85 27.10 -10.03 1.33
CA ALA A 85 27.31 -10.15 -0.11
C ALA A 85 26.95 -8.86 -0.89
N GLY A 86 26.21 -7.94 -0.27
CA GLY A 86 25.66 -6.77 -0.95
C GLY A 86 26.64 -5.61 -1.04
N ASP A 87 27.56 -5.47 -0.09
CA ASP A 87 28.48 -4.32 0.06
C ASP A 87 27.74 -2.98 -0.17
N PHE A 88 26.64 -2.80 0.55
CA PHE A 88 25.71 -1.68 0.37
C PHE A 88 26.28 -0.37 0.93
N ASP A 89 26.03 0.71 0.23
CA ASP A 89 26.27 2.07 0.73
C ASP A 89 25.17 2.44 1.74
N LEU A 90 23.92 1.97 1.53
CA LEU A 90 22.74 2.27 2.35
C LEU A 90 21.75 1.10 2.31
N ILE A 91 21.07 0.87 3.45
CA ILE A 91 19.92 -0.04 3.56
C ILE A 91 18.64 0.78 3.72
N HIS A 92 17.61 0.44 2.94
CA HIS A 92 16.28 0.99 3.12
C HIS A 92 15.30 -0.12 3.51
N VAL A 93 14.78 -0.07 4.73
CA VAL A 93 13.82 -1.04 5.27
C VAL A 93 12.42 -0.49 5.25
N HIS A 94 11.44 -1.33 4.86
CA HIS A 94 10.03 -0.96 4.91
C HIS A 94 9.34 -1.67 6.08
N GLU A 95 8.49 -0.96 6.83
CA GLU A 95 7.78 -1.46 8.03
C GLU A 95 8.69 -2.24 9.00
N PRO A 96 9.79 -1.66 9.52
CA PRO A 96 10.82 -2.40 10.23
C PRO A 96 10.40 -2.93 11.61
N ILE A 97 9.27 -2.48 12.17
CA ILE A 97 8.90 -2.72 13.57
C ILE A 97 8.02 -3.96 13.75
N ALA A 98 7.39 -4.45 12.68
CA ALA A 98 6.72 -5.74 12.73
C ALA A 98 7.74 -6.90 12.79
N PRO A 99 7.40 -8.06 13.39
CA PRO A 99 8.29 -9.23 13.40
C PRO A 99 8.41 -9.81 11.98
N ASN A 100 9.31 -9.23 11.21
CA ASN A 100 9.57 -9.56 9.80
C ASN A 100 11.08 -9.51 9.50
N VAL A 101 11.45 -9.79 8.26
CA VAL A 101 12.84 -9.73 7.79
C VAL A 101 13.46 -8.34 7.95
N GLY A 102 12.70 -7.26 7.85
CA GLY A 102 13.18 -5.88 8.03
C GLY A 102 13.69 -5.64 9.44
N LEU A 103 13.00 -6.15 10.47
CA LEU A 103 13.46 -6.09 11.85
C LEU A 103 14.80 -6.84 12.03
N LEU A 104 14.96 -8.00 11.41
CA LEU A 104 16.19 -8.78 11.47
C LEU A 104 17.35 -8.08 10.76
N VAL A 105 17.07 -7.44 9.62
CA VAL A 105 18.08 -6.61 8.92
C VAL A 105 18.45 -5.41 9.78
N LEU A 106 17.49 -4.68 10.36
CA LEU A 106 17.75 -3.55 11.25
C LEU A 106 18.59 -3.93 12.47
N GLN A 107 18.41 -5.15 13.01
CA GLN A 107 19.22 -5.67 14.09
C GLN A 107 20.65 -6.00 13.65
N ALA A 108 20.84 -6.46 12.42
CA ALA A 108 22.12 -6.97 11.92
C ALA A 108 22.97 -5.90 11.22
N ALA A 109 22.34 -4.90 10.59
CA ALA A 109 23.03 -3.86 9.83
C ALA A 109 23.72 -2.85 10.75
N THR A 110 24.88 -2.35 10.32
CA THR A 110 25.56 -1.15 10.82
C THR A 110 25.71 -0.16 9.64
N GLY A 111 25.83 1.13 9.91
CA GLY A 111 25.91 2.17 8.88
C GLY A 111 24.53 2.77 8.54
N PRO A 112 24.40 3.46 7.40
CA PRO A 112 23.18 4.19 7.07
C PRO A 112 21.97 3.29 6.86
N VAL A 113 20.92 3.50 7.64
CA VAL A 113 19.63 2.82 7.48
C VAL A 113 18.52 3.86 7.35
N VAL A 114 17.82 3.83 6.24
CA VAL A 114 16.57 4.57 6.04
C VAL A 114 15.40 3.62 6.31
N ALA A 115 14.32 4.13 6.88
CA ALA A 115 13.13 3.33 7.12
C ALA A 115 11.87 4.04 6.62
N THR A 116 11.05 3.33 5.81
CA THR A 116 9.72 3.81 5.40
C THR A 116 8.61 3.11 6.17
N PHE A 117 7.68 3.92 6.68
CA PHE A 117 6.51 3.51 7.45
C PHE A 117 5.26 3.67 6.59
N HIS A 118 4.55 2.57 6.37
CA HIS A 118 3.37 2.50 5.51
C HIS A 118 2.05 2.37 6.28
N ALA A 119 2.09 1.97 7.56
CA ALA A 119 0.88 1.66 8.31
C ALA A 119 0.25 2.90 8.94
N ALA A 120 -1.07 3.05 8.77
CA ALA A 120 -1.91 3.92 9.59
C ALA A 120 -2.72 3.04 10.57
N MET A 121 -2.65 3.35 11.86
CA MET A 121 -3.32 2.57 12.91
C MET A 121 -3.80 3.49 14.05
N ASP A 122 -5.07 3.40 14.38
CA ASP A 122 -5.65 4.22 15.45
C ASP A 122 -5.31 3.72 16.85
N ARG A 123 -5.37 2.41 17.09
CA ARG A 123 -5.04 1.76 18.38
C ARG A 123 -4.56 0.33 18.17
N SER A 124 -3.51 -0.08 18.92
CA SER A 124 -3.06 -1.46 19.01
C SER A 124 -2.32 -1.69 20.34
N LEU A 125 -2.94 -2.40 21.27
CA LEU A 125 -2.33 -2.81 22.54
C LEU A 125 -1.05 -3.63 22.30
N ALA A 126 -1.02 -4.48 21.28
CA ALA A 126 0.17 -5.26 20.93
C ALA A 126 1.34 -4.37 20.50
N ARG A 127 1.09 -3.25 19.80
CA ARG A 127 2.11 -2.28 19.43
C ARG A 127 2.60 -1.45 20.62
N GLU A 128 1.71 -1.06 21.52
CA GLU A 128 2.11 -0.35 22.74
C GLU A 128 3.06 -1.19 23.59
N LEU A 129 2.82 -2.50 23.70
CA LEU A 129 3.72 -3.42 24.38
C LEU A 129 5.06 -3.62 23.62
N LEU A 130 5.03 -3.64 22.29
CA LEU A 130 6.23 -3.80 21.44
C LEU A 130 7.01 -2.48 21.31
N ALA A 131 6.37 -1.33 21.47
CA ALA A 131 7.00 -0.01 21.33
C ALA A 131 8.17 0.18 22.30
N GLY A 132 8.01 -0.23 23.56
CA GLY A 132 9.07 -0.18 24.54
C GLY A 132 10.30 -1.04 24.20
N ALA A 133 10.08 -2.18 23.55
CA ALA A 133 11.16 -3.09 23.11
C ALA A 133 11.82 -2.62 21.80
N ALA A 134 11.13 -1.80 21.01
CA ALA A 134 11.61 -1.31 19.71
C ALA A 134 12.51 -0.07 19.83
N GLY A 135 12.48 0.66 20.96
CA GLY A 135 13.25 1.90 21.15
C GLY A 135 14.71 1.84 20.70
N PRO A 136 15.51 0.89 21.22
CA PRO A 136 16.92 0.76 20.82
C PRO A 136 17.14 0.44 19.33
N LEU A 137 16.13 -0.13 18.66
CA LEU A 137 16.19 -0.40 17.22
C LEU A 137 15.83 0.82 16.39
N MET A 138 14.91 1.65 16.91
CA MET A 138 14.56 2.92 16.28
C MET A 138 15.73 3.90 16.24
N GLU A 139 16.63 3.85 17.22
CA GLU A 139 17.87 4.65 17.26
C GLU A 139 18.88 4.25 16.17
N ARG A 140 18.74 3.06 15.59
CA ARG A 140 19.58 2.60 14.47
C ARG A 140 19.17 3.14 13.11
N ILE A 141 17.97 3.72 13.04
CA ILE A 141 17.45 4.31 11.82
C ILE A 141 18.01 5.72 11.68
N THR A 142 18.81 5.93 10.64
CA THR A 142 19.46 7.20 10.35
C THR A 142 18.44 8.25 9.87
N ALA A 143 17.49 7.84 9.01
CA ALA A 143 16.44 8.72 8.52
C ALA A 143 15.11 7.95 8.38
N ARG A 144 14.00 8.65 8.55
CA ARG A 144 12.66 8.07 8.55
C ARG A 144 11.78 8.76 7.52
N ILE A 145 11.05 7.94 6.78
CA ILE A 145 10.04 8.34 5.79
C ILE A 145 8.69 7.80 6.24
N ALA A 146 7.64 8.59 6.13
CA ALA A 146 6.26 8.14 6.27
C ALA A 146 5.52 8.42 4.96
N VAL A 147 4.71 7.47 4.47
CA VAL A 147 4.03 7.61 3.17
C VAL A 147 2.86 8.59 3.20
N SER A 148 2.49 9.08 4.37
CA SER A 148 1.41 10.05 4.57
C SER A 148 1.48 10.67 5.96
N GLU A 149 0.72 11.73 6.20
CA GLU A 149 0.55 12.29 7.54
C GLU A 149 -0.09 11.29 8.52
N GLU A 150 -0.98 10.40 8.06
CA GLU A 150 -1.56 9.35 8.89
C GLU A 150 -0.49 8.31 9.33
N ALA A 151 0.37 7.90 8.41
CA ALA A 151 1.50 7.02 8.73
C ALA A 151 2.50 7.72 9.68
N ARG A 152 2.78 9.02 9.45
CA ARG A 152 3.63 9.83 10.32
C ARG A 152 3.05 9.96 11.73
N ARG A 153 1.76 10.28 11.88
CA ARG A 153 1.07 10.33 13.19
C ARG A 153 1.16 9.00 13.91
N THR A 154 0.98 7.89 13.19
CA THR A 154 1.13 6.53 13.73
C THR A 154 2.55 6.30 14.26
N LEU A 155 3.57 6.65 13.46
CA LEU A 155 4.98 6.54 13.87
C LEU A 155 5.27 7.36 15.14
N VAL A 156 4.94 8.65 15.12
CA VAL A 156 5.19 9.58 16.24
C VAL A 156 4.51 9.08 17.51
N ARG A 157 3.27 8.64 17.41
CA ARG A 157 2.49 8.17 18.54
C ARG A 157 3.07 6.92 19.20
N PHE A 158 3.49 5.92 18.41
CA PHE A 158 3.86 4.61 18.96
C PHE A 158 5.38 4.44 19.18
N HIS A 159 6.21 5.19 18.47
CA HIS A 159 7.66 4.98 18.47
C HIS A 159 8.46 6.25 18.76
N GLY A 160 7.80 7.39 18.81
CA GLY A 160 8.46 8.68 18.99
C GLY A 160 9.34 9.09 17.80
N GLY A 161 9.95 10.27 17.91
CA GLY A 161 10.70 10.88 16.81
C GLY A 161 9.79 11.43 15.73
N ASP A 162 10.34 11.73 14.56
CA ASP A 162 9.61 12.28 13.42
C ASP A 162 10.05 11.61 12.11
N ALA A 163 9.34 11.87 11.02
CA ALA A 163 9.64 11.37 9.68
C ALA A 163 9.33 12.44 8.63
N VAL A 164 10.09 12.42 7.54
CA VAL A 164 9.73 13.17 6.33
C VAL A 164 8.54 12.48 5.67
N VAL A 165 7.54 13.24 5.24
CA VAL A 165 6.41 12.68 4.51
C VAL A 165 6.74 12.67 3.04
N ILE A 166 6.88 11.47 2.47
CA ILE A 166 7.10 11.22 1.05
C ILE A 166 6.03 10.23 0.59
N PRO A 167 5.16 10.59 -0.36
CA PRO A 167 4.04 9.74 -0.75
C PRO A 167 4.50 8.46 -1.46
N ASN A 168 3.58 7.50 -1.63
CA ASN A 168 3.85 6.37 -2.53
C ASN A 168 3.94 6.87 -3.98
N GLY A 169 4.92 6.34 -4.72
CA GLY A 169 5.05 6.59 -6.15
C GLY A 169 4.04 5.76 -6.96
N VAL A 170 3.69 6.28 -8.12
CA VAL A 170 2.84 5.61 -9.13
C VAL A 170 3.45 5.88 -10.51
N ASP A 171 3.39 4.92 -11.42
CA ASP A 171 3.68 5.17 -12.85
C ASP A 171 2.50 5.93 -13.47
N VAL A 172 2.50 7.25 -13.31
CA VAL A 172 1.44 8.13 -13.82
C VAL A 172 1.26 7.97 -15.32
N ALA A 173 2.36 7.79 -16.05
CA ALA A 173 2.32 7.66 -17.50
C ALA A 173 1.66 6.33 -17.95
N ALA A 174 1.82 5.24 -17.21
CA ALA A 174 1.18 3.97 -17.53
C ALA A 174 -0.34 4.08 -17.42
N PHE A 175 -0.85 4.71 -16.35
CA PHE A 175 -2.30 4.92 -16.19
C PHE A 175 -2.86 5.95 -17.16
N ALA A 176 -2.14 7.03 -17.46
CA ALA A 176 -2.58 8.06 -18.41
C ALA A 176 -2.70 7.53 -19.85
N ARG A 177 -1.87 6.54 -20.22
CA ARG A 177 -1.89 5.89 -21.55
C ARG A 177 -2.88 4.74 -21.66
N ALA A 178 -3.52 4.34 -20.56
CA ALA A 178 -4.48 3.24 -20.58
C ALA A 178 -5.67 3.53 -21.52
N PRO A 179 -6.25 2.51 -22.19
CA PRO A 179 -7.38 2.71 -23.09
C PRO A 179 -8.60 3.21 -22.32
N ARG A 180 -9.24 4.26 -22.86
CA ARG A 180 -10.43 4.92 -22.24
C ARG A 180 -11.76 4.42 -22.78
N ASP A 181 -11.73 3.49 -23.72
CA ASP A 181 -12.89 2.98 -24.44
C ASP A 181 -12.93 1.44 -24.49
N ASP A 182 -12.27 0.77 -23.56
CA ASP A 182 -12.29 -0.69 -23.47
C ASP A 182 -13.75 -1.17 -23.26
N PRO A 183 -14.32 -1.92 -24.22
CA PRO A 183 -15.75 -2.28 -24.19
C PRO A 183 -16.12 -3.19 -23.00
N ARG A 184 -15.16 -3.81 -22.36
CA ARG A 184 -15.37 -4.60 -21.13
C ARG A 184 -15.75 -3.68 -19.95
N PHE A 185 -15.21 -2.48 -19.91
CA PHE A 185 -15.27 -1.56 -18.78
C PHE A 185 -16.00 -0.25 -19.09
N ALA A 186 -16.01 0.18 -20.33
CA ALA A 186 -16.63 1.44 -20.73
C ALA A 186 -18.14 1.45 -20.49
N GLY A 187 -18.63 2.62 -20.07
CA GLY A 187 -20.06 2.91 -19.97
C GLY A 187 -20.52 3.92 -21.01
N THR A 188 -21.83 4.11 -21.08
CA THR A 188 -22.46 5.18 -21.85
C THR A 188 -23.24 6.12 -20.91
N PRO A 189 -23.66 7.32 -21.33
CA PRO A 189 -24.50 8.17 -20.49
C PRO A 189 -25.79 7.50 -20.00
N GLN A 190 -26.35 6.55 -20.79
CA GLN A 190 -27.56 5.80 -20.43
C GLN A 190 -27.27 4.54 -19.61
N ALA A 191 -26.04 4.03 -19.69
CA ALA A 191 -25.57 2.84 -18.99
C ALA A 191 -24.15 3.09 -18.42
N PRO A 192 -24.00 3.98 -17.42
CA PRO A 192 -22.71 4.30 -16.83
C PRO A 192 -22.14 3.07 -16.09
N THR A 193 -20.81 2.92 -16.13
CA THR A 193 -20.09 1.89 -15.38
C THR A 193 -19.45 2.47 -14.13
N ILE A 194 -19.62 1.77 -13.00
CA ILE A 194 -19.09 2.13 -11.70
C ILE A 194 -18.11 1.04 -11.29
N GLY A 195 -16.81 1.38 -11.24
CA GLY A 195 -15.73 0.47 -10.89
C GLY A 195 -15.46 0.44 -9.39
N PHE A 196 -15.16 -0.74 -8.86
CA PHE A 196 -14.63 -0.98 -7.52
C PHE A 196 -13.39 -1.87 -7.60
N LEU A 197 -12.36 -1.55 -6.83
CA LEU A 197 -11.13 -2.33 -6.70
C LEU A 197 -10.81 -2.57 -5.23
N GLY A 198 -10.66 -3.84 -4.84
CA GLY A 198 -10.24 -4.17 -3.47
C GLY A 198 -10.26 -5.65 -3.20
N ARG A 199 -9.64 -6.06 -2.09
CA ARG A 199 -9.80 -7.42 -1.59
C ARG A 199 -11.24 -7.61 -1.11
N LEU A 200 -11.91 -8.59 -1.68
CA LEU A 200 -13.34 -8.80 -1.45
C LEU A 200 -13.63 -9.44 -0.09
N ASP A 201 -12.64 -10.11 0.49
CA ASP A 201 -12.69 -10.76 1.81
C ASP A 201 -12.18 -9.86 2.96
N GLU A 202 -11.85 -8.60 2.67
CA GLU A 202 -11.47 -7.61 3.69
C GLU A 202 -12.62 -6.62 3.94
N PRO A 203 -13.33 -6.71 5.09
CA PRO A 203 -14.48 -5.83 5.37
C PRO A 203 -14.16 -4.33 5.26
N ARG A 204 -12.95 -3.95 5.67
CA ARG A 204 -12.49 -2.55 5.61
C ARG A 204 -12.41 -1.98 4.19
N LYS A 205 -12.41 -2.83 3.14
CA LYS A 205 -12.44 -2.38 1.74
C LYS A 205 -13.83 -1.88 1.31
N GLY A 206 -14.84 -2.07 2.17
CA GLY A 206 -16.13 -1.42 2.03
C GLY A 206 -17.05 -2.04 0.97
N LEU A 207 -16.83 -3.32 0.58
CA LEU A 207 -17.74 -3.99 -0.36
C LEU A 207 -19.19 -4.03 0.16
N ALA A 208 -19.40 -4.15 1.47
CA ALA A 208 -20.73 -4.08 2.08
C ALA A 208 -21.40 -2.70 1.93
N VAL A 209 -20.60 -1.62 2.04
CA VAL A 209 -21.09 -0.24 1.81
C VAL A 209 -21.52 -0.05 0.36
N LEU A 210 -20.73 -0.58 -0.58
CA LEU A 210 -21.11 -0.58 -2.00
C LEU A 210 -22.38 -1.40 -2.23
N ALA A 211 -22.49 -2.59 -1.61
CA ALA A 211 -23.67 -3.46 -1.76
C ALA A 211 -24.95 -2.78 -1.27
N ASP A 212 -24.91 -2.01 -0.17
CA ASP A 212 -26.05 -1.19 0.29
C ASP A 212 -26.38 -0.04 -0.68
N ALA A 213 -25.37 0.54 -1.34
CA ALA A 213 -25.57 1.63 -2.28
C ALA A 213 -26.19 1.18 -3.62
N VAL A 214 -25.84 -0.03 -4.12
CA VAL A 214 -26.22 -0.53 -5.45
C VAL A 214 -27.74 -0.42 -5.74
N PRO A 215 -28.66 -0.93 -4.90
CA PRO A 215 -30.10 -0.86 -5.20
C PRO A 215 -30.62 0.58 -5.26
N ARG A 216 -30.03 1.48 -4.47
CA ARG A 216 -30.40 2.90 -4.43
C ARG A 216 -29.94 3.60 -5.72
N VAL A 217 -28.72 3.33 -6.17
CA VAL A 217 -28.22 3.87 -7.45
C VAL A 217 -29.02 3.34 -8.62
N LEU A 218 -29.32 2.03 -8.66
CA LEU A 218 -30.11 1.42 -9.75
C LEU A 218 -31.54 1.92 -9.80
N LYS A 219 -32.10 2.34 -8.66
CA LYS A 219 -33.42 3.00 -8.64
C LYS A 219 -33.40 4.37 -9.33
N ALA A 220 -32.31 5.14 -9.17
CA ALA A 220 -32.16 6.47 -9.77
C ALA A 220 -31.60 6.39 -11.21
N VAL A 221 -30.70 5.44 -11.47
CA VAL A 221 -30.02 5.24 -12.75
C VAL A 221 -30.15 3.76 -13.16
N PRO A 222 -31.29 3.33 -13.72
CA PRO A 222 -31.59 1.92 -14.01
C PRO A 222 -30.62 1.27 -15.00
N GLY A 223 -29.93 2.07 -15.84
CA GLY A 223 -28.92 1.62 -16.78
C GLY A 223 -27.55 1.33 -16.16
N ALA A 224 -27.27 1.80 -14.95
CA ALA A 224 -25.94 1.68 -14.33
C ALA A 224 -25.48 0.21 -14.21
N ARG A 225 -24.17 0.01 -14.36
CA ARG A 225 -23.49 -1.27 -14.18
C ARG A 225 -22.37 -1.14 -13.16
N PHE A 226 -22.20 -2.13 -12.30
CA PHE A 226 -21.15 -2.18 -11.30
C PHE A 226 -20.12 -3.24 -11.68
N LEU A 227 -18.85 -2.85 -11.73
CA LEU A 227 -17.71 -3.70 -12.04
C LEU A 227 -16.90 -3.89 -10.76
N ILE A 228 -16.99 -5.08 -10.15
CA ILE A 228 -16.35 -5.40 -8.87
C ILE A 228 -15.13 -6.27 -9.14
N ALA A 229 -13.95 -5.66 -9.05
CA ALA A 229 -12.68 -6.33 -9.24
C ALA A 229 -11.94 -6.55 -7.92
N GLY A 230 -11.36 -7.72 -7.76
CA GLY A 230 -10.53 -8.09 -6.62
C GLY A 230 -10.52 -9.56 -6.31
N ARG A 231 -9.49 -9.98 -5.58
CA ARG A 231 -9.36 -11.34 -5.06
C ARG A 231 -10.08 -11.47 -3.72
N GLY A 232 -10.35 -12.71 -3.34
CA GLY A 232 -11.03 -13.03 -2.09
C GLY A 232 -12.47 -13.50 -2.30
N ARG A 233 -13.06 -14.01 -1.22
CA ARG A 233 -14.43 -14.51 -1.21
C ARG A 233 -15.40 -13.36 -0.93
N ALA A 234 -16.54 -13.38 -1.58
CA ALA A 234 -17.57 -12.33 -1.48
C ALA A 234 -18.98 -12.93 -1.45
N GLU A 235 -19.16 -14.06 -0.74
CA GLU A 235 -20.42 -14.84 -0.78
C GLU A 235 -21.60 -14.01 -0.27
N GLU A 236 -21.42 -13.21 0.77
CA GLU A 236 -22.46 -12.34 1.31
C GLU A 236 -22.85 -11.25 0.30
N ALA A 237 -21.89 -10.47 -0.19
CA ALA A 237 -22.15 -9.45 -1.19
C ALA A 237 -22.75 -10.03 -2.48
N ARG A 238 -22.31 -11.23 -2.92
CA ARG A 238 -22.88 -11.90 -4.10
C ARG A 238 -24.34 -12.29 -3.87
N ARG A 239 -24.68 -12.73 -2.66
CA ARG A 239 -26.06 -13.08 -2.28
C ARG A 239 -26.95 -11.83 -2.26
N ASP A 240 -26.49 -10.77 -1.61
CA ASP A 240 -27.23 -9.52 -1.47
C ASP A 240 -27.46 -8.82 -2.82
N LEU A 241 -26.49 -8.94 -3.72
CA LEU A 241 -26.52 -8.35 -5.04
C LEU A 241 -27.12 -9.25 -6.12
N ALA A 242 -27.44 -10.52 -5.81
CA ALA A 242 -28.05 -11.45 -6.76
C ALA A 242 -29.33 -10.95 -7.45
N PRO A 243 -30.24 -10.19 -6.77
CA PRO A 243 -31.41 -9.60 -7.43
C PRO A 243 -31.07 -8.63 -8.56
N HIS A 244 -29.84 -8.12 -8.59
CA HIS A 244 -29.34 -7.15 -9.58
C HIS A 244 -28.39 -7.78 -10.61
N GLY A 245 -28.42 -9.11 -10.80
CA GLY A 245 -27.44 -9.94 -11.48
C GLY A 245 -26.91 -9.40 -12.81
N GLY A 246 -27.75 -8.90 -13.72
CA GLY A 246 -27.28 -8.34 -14.99
C GLY A 246 -26.58 -6.97 -14.89
N ARG A 247 -26.65 -6.32 -13.72
CA ARG A 247 -26.07 -4.99 -13.46
C ARG A 247 -24.83 -5.01 -12.60
N VAL A 248 -24.53 -6.13 -11.95
CA VAL A 248 -23.35 -6.30 -11.08
C VAL A 248 -22.49 -7.43 -11.61
N VAL A 249 -21.26 -7.10 -11.99
CA VAL A 249 -20.30 -8.03 -12.57
C VAL A 249 -19.10 -8.17 -11.62
N PHE A 250 -18.89 -9.36 -11.12
CA PHE A 250 -17.69 -9.70 -10.34
C PHE A 250 -16.60 -10.20 -11.27
N LEU A 251 -15.55 -9.41 -11.46
CA LEU A 251 -14.45 -9.67 -12.37
C LEU A 251 -13.40 -10.64 -11.79
N GLY A 252 -13.39 -10.83 -10.45
CA GLY A 252 -12.31 -11.56 -9.79
C GLY A 252 -11.01 -10.75 -9.76
N GLY A 253 -9.89 -11.44 -9.61
CA GLY A 253 -8.58 -10.80 -9.71
C GLY A 253 -8.27 -10.43 -11.17
N ILE A 254 -7.88 -9.18 -11.40
CA ILE A 254 -7.51 -8.65 -12.73
C ILE A 254 -6.01 -8.36 -12.79
N SER A 255 -5.44 -8.24 -13.99
CA SER A 255 -4.06 -7.83 -14.22
C SER A 255 -3.87 -6.33 -13.97
N ASP A 256 -2.62 -5.86 -13.91
CA ASP A 256 -2.35 -4.42 -13.77
C ASP A 256 -2.76 -3.64 -15.02
N GLU A 257 -2.64 -4.26 -16.22
CA GLU A 257 -3.14 -3.69 -17.46
C GLU A 257 -4.68 -3.55 -17.45
N ASP A 258 -5.40 -4.61 -17.03
CA ASP A 258 -6.86 -4.56 -16.90
C ASP A 258 -7.30 -3.58 -15.80
N LYS A 259 -6.53 -3.45 -14.73
CA LYS A 259 -6.77 -2.43 -13.69
C LYS A 259 -6.69 -1.02 -14.28
N ALA A 260 -5.63 -0.73 -15.03
CA ALA A 260 -5.45 0.57 -15.68
C ALA A 260 -6.56 0.85 -16.71
N ALA A 261 -6.88 -0.15 -17.56
CA ALA A 261 -7.96 -0.04 -18.53
C ALA A 261 -9.33 0.16 -17.87
N MET A 262 -9.61 -0.56 -16.76
CA MET A 262 -10.87 -0.39 -16.01
C MET A 262 -10.97 0.99 -15.38
N LEU A 263 -9.90 1.49 -14.77
CA LEU A 263 -9.88 2.85 -14.22
C LEU A 263 -10.07 3.89 -15.33
N ALA A 264 -9.40 3.76 -16.46
CA ALA A 264 -9.49 4.74 -17.54
C ALA A 264 -10.85 4.73 -18.27
N SER A 265 -11.47 3.55 -18.41
CA SER A 265 -12.71 3.36 -19.21
C SER A 265 -13.98 3.46 -18.39
N ALA A 266 -13.97 3.16 -17.09
CA ALA A 266 -15.16 3.23 -16.25
C ALA A 266 -15.65 4.68 -16.13
N THR A 267 -16.98 4.86 -16.10
CA THR A 267 -17.59 6.21 -15.94
C THR A 267 -17.19 6.84 -14.60
N CYS A 268 -17.10 6.05 -13.53
CA CYS A 268 -16.52 6.48 -12.26
C CYS A 268 -15.91 5.30 -11.51
N TYR A 269 -14.99 5.61 -10.60
CA TYR A 269 -14.40 4.69 -9.64
C TYR A 269 -14.88 5.01 -8.23
N VAL A 270 -15.27 3.99 -7.47
CA VAL A 270 -15.72 4.11 -6.08
C VAL A 270 -14.73 3.44 -5.15
N ALA A 271 -14.28 4.18 -4.15
CA ALA A 271 -13.40 3.75 -3.08
C ALA A 271 -14.12 3.82 -1.71
N PRO A 272 -14.93 2.80 -1.34
CA PRO A 272 -15.82 2.86 -0.19
C PRO A 272 -15.20 2.32 1.10
N GLN A 273 -13.87 2.40 1.25
CA GLN A 273 -13.16 1.89 2.41
C GLN A 273 -13.70 2.49 3.71
N THR A 274 -13.67 1.68 4.78
CA THR A 274 -14.21 2.06 6.09
C THR A 274 -13.13 2.32 7.14
N GLY A 275 -11.84 2.12 6.81
CA GLY A 275 -10.72 2.36 7.70
C GLY A 275 -9.46 1.62 7.32
N GLY A 276 -8.39 1.83 8.08
CA GLY A 276 -7.11 1.13 7.91
C GLY A 276 -6.33 1.47 6.63
N GLU A 277 -6.66 2.59 6.00
CA GLU A 277 -5.94 3.13 4.84
C GLU A 277 -4.95 4.20 5.29
N SER A 278 -3.72 4.05 4.87
CA SER A 278 -2.67 5.02 5.19
C SER A 278 -2.45 6.07 4.10
N PHE A 279 -2.80 5.75 2.86
CA PHE A 279 -2.55 6.63 1.72
C PHE A 279 -3.69 6.58 0.70
N GLY A 280 -3.94 5.44 0.08
CA GLY A 280 -4.94 5.29 -0.98
C GLY A 280 -4.32 5.33 -2.38
N ILE A 281 -3.33 4.47 -2.63
CA ILE A 281 -2.61 4.40 -3.91
C ILE A 281 -3.57 4.29 -5.11
N VAL A 282 -4.68 3.55 -4.98
CA VAL A 282 -5.65 3.39 -6.07
C VAL A 282 -6.36 4.71 -6.43
N LEU A 283 -6.47 5.66 -5.49
CA LEU A 283 -6.99 7.00 -5.80
C LEU A 283 -6.02 7.77 -6.70
N VAL A 284 -4.73 7.66 -6.44
CA VAL A 284 -3.69 8.27 -7.30
C VAL A 284 -3.67 7.61 -8.67
N GLU A 285 -3.77 6.27 -8.74
CA GLU A 285 -3.91 5.53 -9.99
C GLU A 285 -5.15 6.00 -10.79
N ALA A 286 -6.29 6.19 -10.11
CA ALA A 286 -7.52 6.70 -10.71
C ALA A 286 -7.39 8.17 -11.16
N MET A 287 -6.69 9.03 -10.40
CA MET A 287 -6.35 10.39 -10.83
C MET A 287 -5.51 10.37 -12.10
N ALA A 288 -4.49 9.51 -12.17
CA ALA A 288 -3.62 9.37 -13.33
C ALA A 288 -4.37 8.85 -14.57
N ALA A 289 -5.33 7.93 -14.37
CA ALA A 289 -6.20 7.44 -15.44
C ALA A 289 -7.24 8.47 -15.92
N GLY A 290 -7.42 9.58 -15.18
CA GLY A 290 -8.41 10.61 -15.47
C GLY A 290 -9.86 10.18 -15.16
N THR A 291 -10.03 9.27 -14.22
CA THR A 291 -11.32 8.73 -13.80
C THR A 291 -12.06 9.70 -12.89
N ARG A 292 -13.39 9.72 -12.98
CA ARG A 292 -14.25 10.36 -11.97
C ARG A 292 -14.19 9.56 -10.67
N ILE A 293 -13.70 10.15 -9.58
CA ILE A 293 -13.44 9.48 -8.31
C ILE A 293 -14.51 9.83 -7.29
N ILE A 294 -15.01 8.79 -6.59
CA ILE A 294 -15.93 8.92 -5.44
C ILE A 294 -15.31 8.08 -4.31
N ALA A 295 -14.98 8.69 -3.19
CA ALA A 295 -14.31 8.01 -2.09
C ALA A 295 -14.94 8.33 -0.73
N SER A 296 -14.76 7.46 0.25
CA SER A 296 -15.11 7.76 1.64
C SER A 296 -14.25 8.93 2.17
N ASP A 297 -14.77 9.66 3.16
CA ASP A 297 -14.12 10.83 3.78
C ASP A 297 -13.06 10.45 4.83
N LEU A 298 -12.40 9.30 4.65
CA LEU A 298 -11.22 8.93 5.44
C LEU A 298 -10.14 10.01 5.33
N ALA A 299 -9.45 10.32 6.41
CA ALA A 299 -8.42 11.36 6.45
C ALA A 299 -7.39 11.17 5.33
N ALA A 300 -6.84 9.96 5.16
CA ALA A 300 -5.89 9.64 4.09
C ALA A 300 -6.46 9.89 2.67
N PHE A 301 -7.75 9.58 2.46
CA PHE A 301 -8.40 9.80 1.17
C PHE A 301 -8.71 11.28 0.93
N SER A 302 -9.15 11.97 1.98
CA SER A 302 -9.37 13.42 1.94
C SER A 302 -8.07 14.17 1.60
N ASP A 303 -6.94 13.75 2.19
CA ASP A 303 -5.62 14.34 1.91
C ASP A 303 -5.22 14.13 0.43
N VAL A 304 -5.31 12.90 -0.09
CA VAL A 304 -4.99 12.58 -1.48
C VAL A 304 -5.92 13.31 -2.44
N LEU A 305 -7.22 13.39 -2.13
CA LEU A 305 -8.22 14.05 -2.97
C LEU A 305 -8.35 15.56 -2.72
N GLY A 306 -7.43 16.16 -1.94
CA GLY A 306 -7.40 17.59 -1.69
C GLY A 306 -8.70 18.12 -1.11
N ALA A 307 -9.24 17.41 -0.09
CA ALA A 307 -10.52 17.70 0.56
C ALA A 307 -11.71 17.80 -0.43
N GLY A 308 -11.75 16.92 -1.41
CA GLY A 308 -12.83 16.85 -2.42
C GLY A 308 -12.56 17.65 -3.71
N ARG A 309 -11.38 18.27 -3.83
CA ARG A 309 -10.99 19.03 -5.03
C ARG A 309 -10.75 18.11 -6.25
N TYR A 310 -10.22 16.89 -6.01
CA TYR A 310 -9.83 15.94 -7.06
C TYR A 310 -10.80 14.77 -7.22
N GLY A 311 -11.76 14.64 -6.32
CA GLY A 311 -12.80 13.60 -6.33
C GLY A 311 -13.92 13.96 -5.37
N ALA A 312 -15.10 13.35 -5.51
CA ALA A 312 -16.20 13.55 -4.57
C ALA A 312 -16.01 12.70 -3.31
N LEU A 313 -16.36 13.25 -2.14
CA LEU A 313 -16.31 12.54 -0.86
C LEU A 313 -17.72 12.23 -0.36
N PHE A 314 -17.89 11.04 0.27
CA PHE A 314 -19.10 10.63 0.96
C PHE A 314 -18.76 10.18 2.38
N ARG A 315 -19.75 10.16 3.29
CA ARG A 315 -19.54 9.75 4.68
C ARG A 315 -19.14 8.29 4.78
N THR A 316 -18.02 8.03 5.43
CA THR A 316 -17.47 6.68 5.64
C THR A 316 -18.50 5.73 6.26
N GLY A 317 -18.70 4.57 5.63
CA GLY A 317 -19.64 3.54 6.08
C GLY A 317 -21.11 3.78 5.73
N ASP A 318 -21.46 4.90 5.07
CA ASP A 318 -22.84 5.26 4.73
C ASP A 318 -23.15 4.95 3.26
N GLY A 319 -23.79 3.79 2.99
CA GLY A 319 -24.18 3.39 1.64
C GLY A 319 -25.26 4.26 1.03
N ALA A 320 -26.11 4.90 1.85
CA ALA A 320 -27.12 5.83 1.33
C ALA A 320 -26.48 7.13 0.86
N ASP A 321 -25.49 7.66 1.60
CA ASP A 321 -24.73 8.83 1.18
C ASP A 321 -23.85 8.52 -0.04
N LEU A 322 -23.21 7.32 -0.08
CA LEU A 322 -22.50 6.85 -1.27
C LEU A 322 -23.41 6.87 -2.51
N ALA A 323 -24.62 6.30 -2.40
CA ALA A 323 -25.56 6.26 -3.52
C ALA A 323 -25.94 7.68 -4.00
N ARG A 324 -26.21 8.59 -3.06
CA ARG A 324 -26.50 9.99 -3.35
C ARG A 324 -25.34 10.64 -4.11
N VAL A 325 -24.10 10.52 -3.58
CA VAL A 325 -22.92 11.14 -4.20
C VAL A 325 -22.62 10.53 -5.58
N VAL A 326 -22.85 9.22 -5.78
CA VAL A 326 -22.74 8.58 -7.11
C VAL A 326 -23.73 9.19 -8.09
N VAL A 327 -25.01 9.30 -7.71
CA VAL A 327 -26.05 9.86 -8.58
C VAL A 327 -25.76 11.33 -8.91
N ASP A 328 -25.40 12.13 -7.91
CA ASP A 328 -25.05 13.55 -8.07
C ASP A 328 -23.83 13.70 -9.00
N ALA A 329 -22.79 12.87 -8.79
CA ALA A 329 -21.58 12.90 -9.61
C ALA A 329 -21.86 12.48 -11.06
N LEU A 330 -22.77 11.55 -11.31
CA LEU A 330 -23.15 11.15 -12.67
C LEU A 330 -23.96 12.24 -13.38
N ALA A 331 -24.72 13.06 -12.66
CA ALA A 331 -25.51 14.16 -13.21
C ALA A 331 -24.68 15.46 -13.42
N ASP A 332 -23.62 15.69 -12.61
CA ASP A 332 -22.77 16.90 -12.67
C ASP A 332 -21.55 16.67 -13.58
N GLU A 333 -21.73 16.70 -14.89
CA GLU A 333 -20.64 16.54 -15.85
C GLU A 333 -19.61 17.69 -15.76
N ALA A 334 -20.08 18.92 -15.56
CA ALA A 334 -19.20 20.08 -15.44
C ALA A 334 -18.34 20.03 -14.17
N GLY A 335 -18.92 19.62 -13.04
CA GLY A 335 -18.17 19.41 -11.80
C GLY A 335 -17.17 18.24 -11.89
N ALA A 336 -17.58 17.16 -12.54
CA ALA A 336 -16.69 16.02 -12.78
C ALA A 336 -15.51 16.41 -13.65
N GLN A 337 -15.73 17.18 -14.71
CA GLN A 337 -14.65 17.68 -15.58
C GLN A 337 -13.69 18.58 -14.82
N ARG A 338 -14.18 19.53 -14.02
CA ARG A 338 -13.33 20.40 -13.18
C ARG A 338 -12.46 19.60 -12.19
N ARG A 339 -13.04 18.57 -11.55
CA ARG A 339 -12.29 17.69 -10.62
C ARG A 339 -11.23 16.89 -11.34
N ARG A 340 -11.52 16.37 -12.53
CA ARG A 340 -10.58 15.62 -13.37
C ARG A 340 -9.40 16.51 -13.79
N GLU A 341 -9.65 17.69 -14.32
CA GLU A 341 -8.59 18.64 -14.70
C GLU A 341 -7.71 19.02 -13.50
N ALA A 342 -8.31 19.26 -12.34
CA ALA A 342 -7.59 19.54 -11.12
C ALA A 342 -6.75 18.33 -10.65
N ALA A 343 -7.26 17.11 -10.81
CA ALA A 343 -6.56 15.86 -10.48
C ALA A 343 -5.37 15.63 -11.43
N GLU A 344 -5.57 15.80 -12.75
CA GLU A 344 -4.52 15.68 -13.77
C GLU A 344 -3.39 16.68 -13.52
N ALA A 345 -3.70 17.91 -13.12
CA ALA A 345 -2.70 18.92 -12.77
C ALA A 345 -1.93 18.59 -11.48
N ALA A 346 -2.51 17.83 -10.56
CA ALA A 346 -1.94 17.55 -9.25
C ALA A 346 -1.22 16.20 -9.18
N VAL A 347 -1.57 15.23 -10.05
CA VAL A 347 -1.12 13.84 -9.92
C VAL A 347 0.38 13.66 -10.16
N GLY A 348 1.01 14.55 -10.95
CA GLY A 348 2.43 14.47 -11.28
C GLY A 348 3.37 14.43 -10.07
N ARG A 349 2.97 14.99 -8.93
CA ARG A 349 3.75 14.91 -7.68
C ARG A 349 3.89 13.50 -7.12
N TYR A 350 3.05 12.58 -7.56
CA TYR A 350 3.09 11.16 -7.18
C TYR A 350 3.82 10.29 -8.20
N ASP A 351 4.30 10.88 -9.30
CA ASP A 351 5.08 10.12 -10.27
C ASP A 351 6.39 9.63 -9.67
N TRP A 352 6.79 8.42 -10.02
CA TRP A 352 8.04 7.85 -9.51
C TRP A 352 9.26 8.72 -9.79
N SER A 353 9.24 9.51 -10.87
CA SER A 353 10.34 10.44 -11.16
C SER A 353 10.49 11.55 -10.10
N VAL A 354 9.39 11.99 -9.49
CA VAL A 354 9.38 12.99 -8.42
C VAL A 354 9.62 12.33 -7.06
N VAL A 355 8.87 11.28 -6.76
CA VAL A 355 8.96 10.59 -5.46
C VAL A 355 10.36 10.01 -5.23
N ALA A 356 11.00 9.47 -6.26
CA ALA A 356 12.34 8.94 -6.13
C ALA A 356 13.40 10.04 -5.90
N ASP A 357 13.20 11.27 -6.43
CA ASP A 357 14.09 12.41 -6.11
C ASP A 357 14.01 12.72 -4.61
N GLU A 358 12.81 12.83 -4.05
CA GLU A 358 12.62 13.09 -2.61
C GLU A 358 13.23 11.97 -1.74
N ILE A 359 13.11 10.69 -2.15
CA ILE A 359 13.74 9.56 -1.47
C ILE A 359 15.27 9.64 -1.56
N LEU A 360 15.82 10.02 -2.72
CA LEU A 360 17.26 10.18 -2.91
C LEU A 360 17.83 11.32 -2.07
N ASP A 361 17.10 12.42 -1.89
CA ASP A 361 17.49 13.51 -0.97
C ASP A 361 17.62 12.98 0.47
N VAL A 362 16.70 12.10 0.91
CA VAL A 362 16.80 11.44 2.23
C VAL A 362 18.00 10.48 2.29
N TYR A 363 18.32 9.78 1.18
CA TYR A 363 19.50 8.92 1.13
C TYR A 363 20.78 9.73 1.25
N ASP A 364 20.91 10.85 0.54
CA ASP A 364 22.07 11.72 0.59
C ASP A 364 22.26 12.32 1.99
N MET A 365 21.17 12.72 2.65
CA MET A 365 21.20 13.15 4.04
C MET A 365 21.67 12.02 4.97
N ALA A 366 21.17 10.80 4.82
CA ALA A 366 21.55 9.66 5.64
C ALA A 366 23.02 9.29 5.43
N LEU A 367 23.52 9.34 4.20
CA LEU A 367 24.93 9.07 3.86
C LEU A 367 25.87 10.15 4.42
N SER A 368 25.47 11.41 4.39
CA SER A 368 26.28 12.52 4.90
C SER A 368 26.46 12.49 6.42
N THR A 369 25.52 11.91 7.15
CA THR A 369 25.56 11.77 8.61
C THR A 369 26.26 10.50 9.08
N ALA A 370 26.48 9.53 8.19
CA ALA A 370 27.08 8.25 8.53
C ALA A 370 28.59 8.25 8.20
N HIS A 371 29.39 7.79 9.16
CA HIS A 371 30.86 7.71 9.00
C HIS A 371 31.36 6.36 8.49
N THR A 372 30.46 5.38 8.28
CA THR A 372 30.83 3.99 7.90
C THR A 372 29.85 3.43 6.89
N ARG A 373 30.35 2.57 5.99
CA ARG A 373 29.51 1.75 5.10
C ARG A 373 28.73 0.71 5.89
N VAL A 374 27.66 0.21 5.29
CA VAL A 374 26.85 -0.85 5.87
C VAL A 374 27.67 -2.14 6.01
N SER A 375 27.70 -2.70 7.21
CA SER A 375 28.26 -4.01 7.50
C SER A 375 27.41 -4.76 8.52
N PRO A 376 27.46 -6.10 8.59
CA PRO A 376 26.72 -6.83 9.61
C PRO A 376 27.35 -6.67 10.99
N ALA A 377 26.53 -6.34 11.99
CA ALA A 377 26.99 -6.26 13.38
C ALA A 377 27.19 -7.66 13.98
N TRP A 378 28.33 -7.91 14.58
CA TRP A 378 28.69 -9.19 15.23
C TRP A 378 28.10 -9.40 16.64
N SER A 379 27.12 -8.61 17.06
CA SER A 379 26.48 -8.76 18.37
C SER A 379 25.47 -9.93 18.40
N ARG A 380 25.54 -10.73 19.45
CA ARG A 380 24.58 -11.83 19.72
C ARG A 380 23.15 -11.27 19.74
N PRO A 381 22.14 -11.98 19.20
CA PRO A 381 20.75 -11.50 19.15
C PRO A 381 20.17 -11.43 20.57
N THR A 382 20.16 -10.24 21.16
CA THR A 382 19.69 -10.00 22.54
C THR A 382 18.15 -10.10 22.67
N ILE A 383 17.39 -9.93 21.60
CA ILE A 383 15.92 -10.01 21.62
C ILE A 383 15.40 -11.45 21.46
N VAL A 384 16.06 -12.28 20.63
CA VAL A 384 15.70 -13.70 20.51
C VAL A 384 15.97 -14.45 21.83
N GLY A 385 17.00 -14.05 22.58
CA GLY A 385 17.26 -14.57 23.92
C GLY A 385 16.19 -14.19 24.95
N ARG A 386 15.67 -12.96 24.89
CA ARG A 386 14.64 -12.50 25.82
C ARG A 386 13.25 -13.11 25.53
N LEU A 387 12.87 -13.28 24.25
CA LEU A 387 11.63 -13.95 23.88
C LEU A 387 11.67 -15.44 24.21
N ARG A 388 12.81 -16.09 24.14
CA ARG A 388 12.99 -17.48 24.55
C ARG A 388 12.83 -17.67 26.07
N GLY A 389 13.37 -16.75 26.88
CA GLY A 389 13.21 -16.76 28.34
C GLY A 389 11.77 -16.58 28.79
N VAL A 390 10.98 -15.76 28.08
CA VAL A 390 9.53 -15.53 28.38
C VAL A 390 8.67 -16.73 27.99
N LEU A 391 9.06 -17.54 27.02
CA LEU A 391 8.35 -18.75 26.61
C LEU A 391 8.72 -19.97 27.47
N GLU A 392 9.96 -20.05 27.92
CA GLU A 392 10.45 -21.13 28.79
C GLU A 392 10.00 -20.99 30.27
N ASP A 393 9.69 -19.77 30.73
CA ASP A 393 9.12 -19.53 32.07
C ASP A 393 7.59 -19.84 32.16
N ARG A 394 6.89 -19.94 31.01
CA ARG A 394 5.47 -20.32 30.99
C ARG A 394 5.20 -21.83 31.04
N ASP A 395 6.23 -22.64 30.81
CA ASP A 395 6.14 -24.11 30.92
C ASP A 395 6.58 -24.64 32.30
N ARG A 396 6.81 -23.74 33.27
CA ARG A 396 7.23 -24.09 34.65
C ARG A 396 6.25 -23.70 35.77
N ASP A 397 5.14 -23.08 35.43
CA ASP A 397 3.98 -22.86 36.29
C ASP A 397 2.77 -23.63 35.72
#